data_0d1abc27e016cad58f5c9ea960ede2f9
#
_entry.id   0d1abc27e016cad58f5c9ea960ede2f9
#
_cell.length_a   1.000
_cell.length_b   1.000
_cell.length_c   1.000
_cell.angle_alpha   90.00
_cell.angle_beta   90.00
_cell.angle_gamma   90.00
#
_symmetry.space_group_name_H-M   'P 1'
#
loop_
_entity.id
_entity.type
_entity.pdbx_description
1 polymer ?
#
loop_
_entity_poly.entity_id
_entity_poly.type
_entity_poly.pdbx_seq_one_letter_code
_entity_poly.pdbx_strand_id
1 'polypeptide(L)'
;SKYVGSWKNDKKDGKGTLTWNDGSKYDGEWKNDVRDGKGTFEYANGDKYVGDWKDDMQHGKGIYFFHTGDRYEGSYVQGERTGEGIYYHASGNKYVGSFKDGKQEGHGTFTWASGAVYEGNWKDNQRDGYGTYKWNVGDSYEGEWKDNKFNGQGTLIQTDGTKYKGGFVNGMEEGSGIQEDKNGNRYEGFFKQGKKHGPFVETDKNGKVIRKGTYKMGRLEN
;
A
#
# COMPACT_ATOMS: atom_id res chain seq x y z
N SER A 1 -32.91 6.36 23.74
CA SER A 1 -32.57 5.08 23.06
C SER A 1 -33.67 4.06 23.26
N LYS A 2 -33.85 3.15 22.32
CA LYS A 2 -34.84 2.07 22.35
C LYS A 2 -34.17 0.75 22.04
N TYR A 3 -34.36 -0.26 22.95
CA TYR A 3 -33.94 -1.63 22.72
C TYR A 3 -35.14 -2.55 22.50
N VAL A 4 -35.02 -3.44 21.53
CA VAL A 4 -35.98 -4.50 21.21
C VAL A 4 -35.20 -5.80 21.05
N GLY A 5 -35.38 -6.74 21.91
CA GLY A 5 -34.62 -7.99 21.85
C GLY A 5 -34.73 -8.84 23.11
N SER A 6 -33.82 -9.82 23.21
CA SER A 6 -33.80 -10.78 24.32
C SER A 6 -33.12 -10.17 25.55
N TRP A 7 -33.62 -10.63 26.73
CA TRP A 7 -33.13 -10.25 28.06
C TRP A 7 -32.85 -11.47 28.91
N LYS A 8 -31.84 -11.38 29.75
CA LYS A 8 -31.53 -12.38 30.78
C LYS A 8 -30.99 -11.68 32.01
N ASN A 9 -31.61 -11.95 33.18
CA ASN A 9 -31.24 -11.33 34.46
C ASN A 9 -31.14 -9.79 34.34
N ASP A 10 -32.19 -9.15 33.81
CA ASP A 10 -32.29 -7.70 33.57
C ASP A 10 -31.20 -7.09 32.68
N LYS A 11 -30.48 -7.91 31.94
CA LYS A 11 -29.45 -7.47 30.96
C LYS A 11 -29.81 -7.88 29.54
N LYS A 12 -29.41 -7.07 28.56
CA LYS A 12 -29.48 -7.45 27.15
C LYS A 12 -28.64 -8.72 26.97
N ASP A 13 -29.20 -9.77 26.46
CA ASP A 13 -28.55 -11.07 26.28
C ASP A 13 -29.24 -11.84 25.16
N GLY A 14 -28.52 -12.31 24.16
CA GLY A 14 -29.05 -12.90 22.94
C GLY A 14 -29.23 -11.88 21.85
N LYS A 15 -30.14 -12.09 20.90
CA LYS A 15 -30.36 -11.19 19.74
C LYS A 15 -31.20 -9.98 20.11
N GLY A 16 -30.83 -8.81 19.60
CA GLY A 16 -31.59 -7.61 19.82
C GLY A 16 -31.07 -6.40 19.02
N THR A 17 -31.94 -5.42 18.86
CA THR A 17 -31.70 -4.18 18.17
C THR A 17 -31.76 -3.01 19.16
N LEU A 18 -30.69 -2.22 19.24
CA LEU A 18 -30.64 -0.95 19.96
C LEU A 18 -30.55 0.21 18.98
N THR A 19 -31.45 1.16 19.13
CA THR A 19 -31.43 2.43 18.38
C THR A 19 -31.16 3.56 19.35
N TRP A 20 -30.13 4.35 19.07
CA TRP A 20 -29.76 5.53 19.87
C TRP A 20 -30.50 6.80 19.39
N ASN A 21 -30.49 7.85 20.21
CA ASN A 21 -31.16 9.10 19.90
C ASN A 21 -30.50 9.89 18.75
N ASP A 22 -29.23 9.63 18.47
CA ASP A 22 -28.49 10.21 17.35
C ASP A 22 -28.79 9.54 16.00
N GLY A 23 -29.64 8.50 16.00
CA GLY A 23 -30.01 7.73 14.82
C GLY A 23 -29.12 6.52 14.55
N SER A 24 -28.02 6.34 15.29
CA SER A 24 -27.23 5.13 15.17
C SER A 24 -27.99 3.90 15.64
N LYS A 25 -27.64 2.72 15.10
CA LYS A 25 -28.37 1.48 15.35
C LYS A 25 -27.42 0.29 15.36
N TYR A 26 -27.58 -0.57 16.37
CA TYR A 26 -26.96 -1.90 16.36
C TYR A 26 -28.04 -2.97 16.30
N ASP A 27 -27.84 -3.94 15.41
CA ASP A 27 -28.68 -5.14 15.28
C ASP A 27 -27.78 -6.37 15.31
N GLY A 28 -27.85 -7.15 16.38
CA GLY A 28 -26.95 -8.29 16.55
C GLY A 28 -27.04 -8.98 17.89
N GLU A 29 -25.95 -9.65 18.24
CA GLU A 29 -25.85 -10.46 19.45
C GLU A 29 -25.33 -9.61 20.63
N TRP A 30 -25.89 -9.90 21.80
CA TRP A 30 -25.64 -9.25 23.07
C TRP A 30 -25.29 -10.27 24.13
N LYS A 31 -24.42 -9.92 25.05
CA LYS A 31 -24.07 -10.69 26.23
C LYS A 31 -23.84 -9.77 27.40
N ASN A 32 -24.63 -9.91 28.45
CA ASN A 32 -24.51 -9.09 29.67
C ASN A 32 -24.42 -7.57 29.36
N ASP A 33 -25.33 -7.04 28.54
CA ASP A 33 -25.43 -5.65 28.12
C ASP A 33 -24.39 -5.14 27.11
N VAL A 34 -23.38 -5.94 26.74
CA VAL A 34 -22.36 -5.56 25.71
C VAL A 34 -22.63 -6.28 24.39
N ARG A 35 -22.21 -5.69 23.28
CA ARG A 35 -22.23 -6.31 21.95
C ARG A 35 -21.16 -7.41 21.95
N ASP A 36 -21.58 -8.63 21.71
CA ASP A 36 -20.70 -9.80 21.72
C ASP A 36 -21.29 -10.87 20.79
N GLY A 37 -20.54 -11.31 19.78
CA GLY A 37 -21.00 -12.18 18.72
C GLY A 37 -21.14 -11.44 17.39
N LYS A 38 -22.09 -11.83 16.54
CA LYS A 38 -22.28 -11.20 15.21
C LYS A 38 -23.28 -10.06 15.28
N GLY A 39 -22.97 -8.98 14.54
CA GLY A 39 -23.88 -7.85 14.47
C GLY A 39 -23.54 -6.83 13.41
N THR A 40 -24.53 -5.99 13.12
CA THR A 40 -24.44 -4.84 12.22
C THR A 40 -24.58 -3.56 13.02
N PHE A 41 -23.64 -2.64 12.89
CA PHE A 41 -23.75 -1.30 13.43
C PHE A 41 -23.88 -0.28 12.28
N GLU A 42 -24.93 0.49 12.30
CA GLU A 42 -25.16 1.63 11.42
C GLU A 42 -24.87 2.90 12.22
N TYR A 43 -23.87 3.66 11.81
CA TYR A 43 -23.44 4.88 12.46
C TYR A 43 -24.28 6.07 12.00
N ALA A 44 -24.45 7.08 12.86
CA ALA A 44 -25.21 8.29 12.52
C ALA A 44 -24.64 9.07 11.34
N ASN A 45 -23.34 8.93 11.06
CA ASN A 45 -22.67 9.55 9.91
C ASN A 45 -22.87 8.80 8.57
N GLY A 46 -23.59 7.67 8.58
CA GLY A 46 -23.82 6.83 7.41
C GLY A 46 -22.82 5.71 7.19
N ASP A 47 -21.80 5.59 8.02
CA ASP A 47 -20.92 4.41 8.01
C ASP A 47 -21.67 3.18 8.49
N LYS A 48 -21.17 1.99 8.13
CA LYS A 48 -21.73 0.71 8.58
C LYS A 48 -20.65 -0.33 8.81
N TYR A 49 -20.73 -1.03 9.91
CA TYR A 49 -19.91 -2.21 10.17
C TYR A 49 -20.78 -3.47 10.24
N VAL A 50 -20.35 -4.54 9.61
CA VAL A 50 -20.96 -5.86 9.65
C VAL A 50 -19.88 -6.88 10.00
N GLY A 51 -19.99 -7.54 11.13
CA GLY A 51 -18.98 -8.50 11.52
C GLY A 51 -19.08 -8.97 12.96
N ASP A 52 -17.95 -9.46 13.45
CA ASP A 52 -17.82 -9.98 14.80
C ASP A 52 -17.59 -8.84 15.80
N TRP A 53 -18.14 -9.01 16.99
CA TRP A 53 -18.05 -8.09 18.13
C TRP A 53 -17.57 -8.84 19.35
N LYS A 54 -16.79 -8.19 20.17
CA LYS A 54 -16.38 -8.67 21.48
C LYS A 54 -16.24 -7.50 22.45
N ASP A 55 -16.91 -7.59 23.60
CA ASP A 55 -16.86 -6.59 24.66
C ASP A 55 -17.09 -5.16 24.11
N ASP A 56 -18.16 -4.96 23.31
CA ASP A 56 -18.54 -3.71 22.65
C ASP A 56 -17.59 -3.21 21.55
N MET A 57 -16.54 -3.95 21.21
CA MET A 57 -15.57 -3.59 20.16
C MET A 57 -15.66 -4.50 18.94
N GLN A 58 -15.37 -3.96 17.77
CA GLN A 58 -15.17 -4.75 16.56
C GLN A 58 -14.04 -5.75 16.79
N HIS A 59 -14.27 -7.00 16.40
CA HIS A 59 -13.33 -8.09 16.63
C HIS A 59 -13.44 -9.13 15.51
N GLY A 60 -12.49 -10.07 15.43
CA GLY A 60 -12.57 -11.17 14.45
C GLY A 60 -12.63 -10.68 13.01
N LYS A 61 -13.61 -11.14 12.24
CA LYS A 61 -13.81 -10.77 10.84
C LYS A 61 -14.95 -9.77 10.69
N GLY A 62 -14.74 -8.78 9.82
CA GLY A 62 -15.77 -7.79 9.56
C GLY A 62 -15.56 -7.02 8.26
N ILE A 63 -16.64 -6.34 7.86
CA ILE A 63 -16.67 -5.44 6.72
C ILE A 63 -17.11 -4.07 7.22
N TYR A 64 -16.32 -3.06 6.92
CA TYR A 64 -16.64 -1.66 7.21
C TYR A 64 -16.95 -0.93 5.91
N PHE A 65 -18.11 -0.34 5.82
CA PHE A 65 -18.55 0.51 4.73
C PHE A 65 -18.50 1.96 5.21
N PHE A 66 -17.65 2.75 4.58
CA PHE A 66 -17.56 4.19 4.83
C PHE A 66 -18.63 4.93 4.04
N HIS A 67 -19.21 5.97 4.59
CA HIS A 67 -20.17 6.83 3.87
C HIS A 67 -19.54 7.52 2.65
N THR A 68 -18.21 7.60 2.60
CA THR A 68 -17.43 8.10 1.46
C THR A 68 -17.43 7.16 0.25
N GLY A 69 -17.91 5.92 0.43
CA GLY A 69 -17.90 4.86 -0.59
C GLY A 69 -16.71 3.91 -0.50
N ASP A 70 -15.76 4.17 0.39
CA ASP A 70 -14.69 3.22 0.69
C ASP A 70 -15.24 1.98 1.42
N ARG A 71 -14.52 0.87 1.36
CA ARG A 71 -14.86 -0.37 2.06
C ARG A 71 -13.60 -1.11 2.52
N TYR A 72 -13.63 -1.60 3.74
CA TYR A 72 -12.61 -2.50 4.26
C TYR A 72 -13.22 -3.87 4.58
N GLU A 73 -12.55 -4.94 4.19
CA GLU A 73 -12.87 -6.32 4.55
C GLU A 73 -11.66 -6.97 5.19
N GLY A 74 -11.75 -7.43 6.42
CA GLY A 74 -10.59 -8.04 7.06
C GLY A 74 -10.77 -8.34 8.53
N SER A 75 -9.64 -8.44 9.21
CA SER A 75 -9.59 -8.78 10.64
C SER A 75 -9.56 -7.54 11.52
N TYR A 76 -10.13 -7.67 12.69
CA TYR A 76 -10.17 -6.65 13.73
C TYR A 76 -9.74 -7.24 15.08
N VAL A 77 -9.01 -6.46 15.85
CA VAL A 77 -8.75 -6.71 17.28
C VAL A 77 -8.96 -5.40 18.03
N GLN A 78 -9.86 -5.42 19.01
CA GLN A 78 -10.19 -4.27 19.87
C GLN A 78 -10.52 -2.99 19.06
N GLY A 79 -11.29 -3.14 17.97
CA GLY A 79 -11.70 -2.04 17.12
C GLY A 79 -10.70 -1.64 16.02
N GLU A 80 -9.49 -2.16 16.06
CA GLU A 80 -8.45 -1.81 15.09
C GLU A 80 -8.29 -2.87 14.00
N ARG A 81 -8.12 -2.43 12.75
CA ARG A 81 -7.82 -3.30 11.61
C ARG A 81 -6.45 -3.94 11.80
N THR A 82 -6.37 -5.26 11.64
CA THR A 82 -5.15 -6.02 11.85
C THR A 82 -5.09 -7.25 10.94
N GLY A 83 -3.90 -7.87 10.81
CA GLY A 83 -3.74 -9.05 9.96
C GLY A 83 -4.10 -8.78 8.49
N GLU A 84 -4.50 -9.81 7.77
CA GLU A 84 -4.82 -9.71 6.35
C GLU A 84 -6.18 -9.04 6.11
N GLY A 85 -6.23 -8.13 5.14
CA GLY A 85 -7.43 -7.43 4.75
C GLY A 85 -7.38 -6.86 3.34
N ILE A 86 -8.54 -6.38 2.89
CA ILE A 86 -8.71 -5.73 1.60
C ILE A 86 -9.35 -4.36 1.84
N TYR A 87 -8.74 -3.32 1.30
CA TYR A 87 -9.30 -1.97 1.31
C TYR A 87 -9.66 -1.55 -0.12
N TYR A 88 -10.91 -1.25 -0.35
CA TYR A 88 -11.43 -0.74 -1.60
C TYR A 88 -11.68 0.77 -1.45
N HIS A 89 -11.01 1.57 -2.25
CA HIS A 89 -11.26 3.01 -2.31
C HIS A 89 -12.41 3.31 -3.27
N ALA A 90 -13.22 4.29 -2.95
CA ALA A 90 -14.28 4.78 -3.84
C ALA A 90 -13.75 5.24 -5.20
N SER A 91 -12.49 5.66 -5.27
CA SER A 91 -11.78 6.02 -6.50
C SER A 91 -11.49 4.83 -7.44
N GLY A 92 -11.73 3.59 -6.99
CA GLY A 92 -11.39 2.36 -7.72
C GLY A 92 -10.02 1.79 -7.40
N ASN A 93 -9.23 2.43 -6.53
CA ASN A 93 -7.99 1.86 -6.03
C ASN A 93 -8.28 0.72 -5.04
N LYS A 94 -7.36 -0.22 -4.93
CA LYS A 94 -7.50 -1.39 -4.05
C LYS A 94 -6.17 -1.74 -3.38
N TYR A 95 -6.20 -1.98 -2.08
CA TYR A 95 -5.09 -2.58 -1.35
C TYR A 95 -5.49 -3.98 -0.86
N VAL A 96 -4.59 -4.94 -1.03
CA VAL A 96 -4.70 -6.31 -0.49
C VAL A 96 -3.42 -6.61 0.27
N GLY A 97 -3.51 -6.85 1.56
CA GLY A 97 -2.31 -7.14 2.35
C GLY A 97 -2.51 -6.98 3.85
N SER A 98 -1.40 -6.89 4.54
CA SER A 98 -1.36 -6.87 5.99
C SER A 98 -1.67 -5.48 6.56
N PHE A 99 -2.34 -5.47 7.70
CA PHE A 99 -2.65 -4.29 8.51
C PHE A 99 -2.13 -4.49 9.93
N LYS A 100 -1.72 -3.40 10.55
CA LYS A 100 -1.39 -3.32 11.96
C LYS A 100 -1.83 -1.96 12.50
N ASP A 101 -2.55 -1.96 13.62
CA ASP A 101 -3.05 -0.76 14.28
C ASP A 101 -3.76 0.20 13.28
N GLY A 102 -4.62 -0.38 12.42
CA GLY A 102 -5.39 0.34 11.42
C GLY A 102 -4.64 0.79 10.16
N LYS A 103 -3.32 0.56 10.07
CA LYS A 103 -2.45 1.00 8.96
C LYS A 103 -2.01 -0.17 8.09
N GLN A 104 -1.71 0.11 6.82
CA GLN A 104 -1.01 -0.82 5.94
C GLN A 104 0.41 -1.03 6.49
N GLU A 105 0.76 -2.27 6.75
CA GLU A 105 2.03 -2.66 7.37
C GLU A 105 2.42 -4.05 6.89
N GLY A 106 3.71 -4.32 6.69
CA GLY A 106 4.18 -5.61 6.19
C GLY A 106 4.04 -5.73 4.68
N HIS A 107 3.64 -6.89 4.17
CA HIS A 107 3.52 -7.12 2.72
C HIS A 107 2.12 -6.82 2.20
N GLY A 108 2.04 -6.21 1.01
CA GLY A 108 0.76 -5.93 0.37
C GLY A 108 0.88 -5.49 -1.07
N THR A 109 -0.24 -5.61 -1.78
CA THR A 109 -0.40 -5.20 -3.19
C THR A 109 -1.39 -4.04 -3.27
N PHE A 110 -0.96 -2.93 -3.85
CA PHE A 110 -1.82 -1.79 -4.17
C PHE A 110 -2.01 -1.71 -5.68
N THR A 111 -3.27 -1.73 -6.10
CA THR A 111 -3.68 -1.58 -7.49
C THR A 111 -4.39 -0.25 -7.65
N TRP A 112 -3.86 0.63 -8.49
CA TRP A 112 -4.51 1.89 -8.86
C TRP A 112 -5.60 1.67 -9.90
N ALA A 113 -6.61 2.52 -9.88
CA ALA A 113 -7.66 2.52 -10.90
C ALA A 113 -7.11 2.74 -12.33
N SER A 114 -5.95 3.37 -12.45
CA SER A 114 -5.21 3.54 -13.70
C SER A 114 -4.64 2.24 -14.27
N GLY A 115 -4.59 1.16 -13.48
CA GLY A 115 -3.97 -0.12 -13.83
C GLY A 115 -2.52 -0.27 -13.36
N ALA A 116 -1.92 0.75 -12.74
CA ALA A 116 -0.62 0.60 -12.10
C ALA A 116 -0.73 -0.34 -10.88
N VAL A 117 0.37 -1.03 -10.55
CA VAL A 117 0.41 -1.98 -9.43
C VAL A 117 1.72 -1.82 -8.66
N TYR A 118 1.63 -1.76 -7.35
CA TYR A 118 2.76 -1.96 -6.44
C TYR A 118 2.55 -3.24 -5.63
N GLU A 119 3.57 -4.06 -5.57
CA GLU A 119 3.63 -5.23 -4.70
C GLU A 119 4.92 -5.20 -3.90
N GLY A 120 4.83 -5.20 -2.60
CA GLY A 120 6.02 -5.11 -1.74
C GLY A 120 5.70 -4.75 -0.29
N ASN A 121 6.72 -4.23 0.38
CA ASN A 121 6.66 -3.90 1.79
C ASN A 121 6.03 -2.52 2.04
N TRP A 122 5.30 -2.44 3.14
CA TRP A 122 4.59 -1.28 3.64
C TRP A 122 4.96 -1.00 5.08
N LYS A 123 5.01 0.26 5.43
CA LYS A 123 5.19 0.74 6.79
C LYS A 123 4.39 2.02 6.97
N ASP A 124 3.54 2.08 8.00
CA ASP A 124 2.73 3.27 8.30
C ASP A 124 2.00 3.85 7.07
N ASN A 125 1.33 3.00 6.25
CA ASN A 125 0.65 3.36 4.99
C ASN A 125 1.58 3.86 3.86
N GLN A 126 2.88 3.66 3.96
CA GLN A 126 3.85 4.06 2.94
C GLN A 126 4.59 2.84 2.39
N ARG A 127 4.96 2.89 1.10
CA ARG A 127 5.87 1.91 0.52
C ARG A 127 7.25 2.10 1.15
N ASP A 128 7.72 1.10 1.85
CA ASP A 128 8.98 1.14 2.62
C ASP A 128 9.56 -0.27 2.70
N GLY A 129 10.80 -0.46 2.29
CA GLY A 129 11.45 -1.76 2.11
C GLY A 129 11.53 -2.18 0.65
N TYR A 130 11.51 -3.47 0.35
CA TYR A 130 11.62 -3.96 -1.02
C TYR A 130 10.26 -4.10 -1.70
N GLY A 131 10.17 -3.74 -2.98
CA GLY A 131 8.95 -3.89 -3.75
C GLY A 131 9.10 -3.61 -5.23
N THR A 132 8.10 -4.05 -5.99
CA THR A 132 7.99 -3.88 -7.44
C THR A 132 6.83 -2.93 -7.76
N TYR A 133 7.09 -1.92 -8.56
CA TYR A 133 6.07 -1.03 -9.12
C TYR A 133 6.00 -1.23 -10.63
N LYS A 134 4.81 -1.46 -11.14
CA LYS A 134 4.54 -1.55 -12.59
C LYS A 134 3.58 -0.44 -12.97
N TRP A 135 4.02 0.46 -13.85
CA TRP A 135 3.15 1.48 -14.41
C TRP A 135 2.17 0.86 -15.43
N ASN A 136 1.04 1.51 -15.60
CA ASN A 136 0.05 1.08 -16.62
C ASN A 136 0.58 1.16 -18.06
N VAL A 137 1.59 1.99 -18.30
CA VAL A 137 2.26 2.12 -19.62
C VAL A 137 3.29 1.03 -19.88
N GLY A 138 3.61 0.20 -18.87
CA GLY A 138 4.50 -0.95 -18.99
C GLY A 138 5.91 -0.75 -18.42
N ASP A 139 6.29 0.46 -18.02
CA ASP A 139 7.51 0.66 -17.24
C ASP A 139 7.44 -0.11 -15.92
N SER A 140 8.60 -0.47 -15.36
CA SER A 140 8.65 -1.13 -14.05
C SER A 140 9.89 -0.73 -13.26
N TYR A 141 9.72 -0.67 -11.95
CA TYR A 141 10.81 -0.53 -10.98
C TYR A 141 10.75 -1.69 -10.00
N GLU A 142 11.89 -2.28 -9.73
CA GLU A 142 12.07 -3.30 -8.70
C GLU A 142 13.26 -2.93 -7.83
N GLY A 143 13.07 -2.77 -6.54
CA GLY A 143 14.14 -2.38 -5.64
C GLY A 143 13.65 -1.88 -4.29
N GLU A 144 14.52 -1.13 -3.63
CA GLU A 144 14.27 -0.58 -2.31
C GLU A 144 13.44 0.70 -2.37
N TRP A 145 12.60 0.89 -1.37
CA TRP A 145 11.69 2.00 -1.20
C TRP A 145 11.84 2.61 0.19
N LYS A 146 11.67 3.90 0.28
CA LYS A 146 11.55 4.62 1.55
C LYS A 146 10.59 5.79 1.39
N ASP A 147 9.62 5.89 2.30
CA ASP A 147 8.64 6.99 2.33
C ASP A 147 8.02 7.24 0.93
N ASN A 148 7.53 6.15 0.27
CA ASN A 148 6.93 6.14 -1.07
C ASN A 148 7.86 6.48 -2.25
N LYS A 149 9.18 6.58 -2.04
CA LYS A 149 10.16 6.92 -3.08
C LYS A 149 11.14 5.77 -3.32
N PHE A 150 11.66 5.66 -4.54
CA PHE A 150 12.80 4.80 -4.82
C PHE A 150 13.98 5.24 -3.95
N ASN A 151 14.62 4.30 -3.29
CA ASN A 151 15.76 4.55 -2.42
C ASN A 151 16.62 3.29 -2.35
N GLY A 152 17.93 3.42 -2.05
CA GLY A 152 18.81 2.26 -2.06
C GLY A 152 19.07 1.68 -3.45
N GLN A 153 19.15 0.36 -3.57
CA GLN A 153 19.43 -0.31 -4.84
C GLN A 153 18.14 -0.70 -5.58
N GLY A 154 18.15 -0.52 -6.90
CA GLY A 154 17.00 -0.86 -7.71
C GLY A 154 17.30 -1.02 -9.20
N THR A 155 16.31 -1.55 -9.91
CA THR A 155 16.31 -1.71 -11.37
C THR A 155 15.07 -1.03 -11.95
N LEU A 156 15.26 -0.07 -12.82
CA LEU A 156 14.20 0.60 -13.58
C LEU A 156 14.26 0.11 -15.03
N ILE A 157 13.13 -0.35 -15.55
CA ILE A 157 12.98 -0.81 -16.93
C ILE A 157 11.90 0.04 -17.58
N GLN A 158 12.24 0.66 -18.71
CA GLN A 158 11.33 1.49 -19.48
C GLN A 158 10.82 0.73 -20.72
N THR A 159 9.65 1.06 -21.19
CA THR A 159 9.00 0.42 -22.35
C THR A 159 9.76 0.63 -23.65
N ASP A 160 10.61 1.67 -23.73
CA ASP A 160 11.49 1.89 -24.89
C ASP A 160 12.67 0.92 -24.94
N GLY A 161 12.83 0.05 -23.92
CA GLY A 161 13.91 -0.92 -23.78
C GLY A 161 15.11 -0.44 -22.97
N THR A 162 15.09 0.81 -22.50
CA THR A 162 16.13 1.34 -21.61
C THR A 162 16.03 0.70 -20.22
N LYS A 163 17.17 0.33 -19.65
CA LYS A 163 17.27 -0.22 -18.28
C LYS A 163 18.30 0.58 -17.49
N TYR A 164 17.98 0.84 -16.24
CA TYR A 164 18.94 1.34 -15.25
C TYR A 164 19.00 0.37 -14.08
N LYS A 165 20.20 0.04 -13.62
CA LYS A 165 20.43 -0.73 -12.39
C LYS A 165 21.49 -0.02 -11.56
N GLY A 166 21.13 0.38 -10.35
CA GLY A 166 22.04 1.12 -9.47
C GLY A 166 21.36 1.74 -8.28
N GLY A 167 22.04 2.74 -7.71
CA GLY A 167 21.56 3.47 -6.55
C GLY A 167 20.47 4.48 -6.86
N PHE A 168 19.61 4.69 -5.89
CA PHE A 168 18.56 5.73 -5.89
C PHE A 168 18.54 6.46 -4.55
N VAL A 169 18.31 7.75 -4.59
CA VAL A 169 18.06 8.60 -3.43
C VAL A 169 16.89 9.51 -3.74
N ASN A 170 15.83 9.45 -2.91
CA ASN A 170 14.62 10.26 -3.07
C ASN A 170 14.00 10.20 -4.48
N GLY A 171 14.01 9.02 -5.11
CA GLY A 171 13.41 8.78 -6.41
C GLY A 171 14.32 9.11 -7.60
N MET A 172 15.55 9.57 -7.37
CA MET A 172 16.53 9.92 -8.41
C MET A 172 17.72 8.96 -8.38
N GLU A 173 18.27 8.66 -9.55
CA GLU A 173 19.50 7.89 -9.71
C GLU A 173 20.65 8.59 -9.00
N GLU A 174 21.38 7.84 -8.17
CA GLU A 174 22.48 8.37 -7.35
C GLU A 174 23.56 7.32 -7.13
N GLY A 175 24.82 7.73 -7.16
CA GLY A 175 25.97 6.85 -6.99
C GLY A 175 26.31 6.03 -8.23
N SER A 176 26.89 4.84 -8.03
CA SER A 176 27.26 3.96 -9.14
C SER A 176 26.03 3.31 -9.77
N GLY A 177 26.04 3.19 -11.09
CA GLY A 177 24.95 2.57 -11.83
C GLY A 177 25.34 2.14 -13.24
N ILE A 178 24.50 1.27 -13.78
CA ILE A 178 24.61 0.76 -15.15
C ILE A 178 23.32 1.15 -15.87
N GLN A 179 23.47 1.82 -17.00
CA GLN A 179 22.38 2.11 -17.92
C GLN A 179 22.59 1.35 -19.24
N GLU A 180 21.59 0.60 -19.67
CA GLU A 180 21.58 -0.09 -20.96
C GLU A 180 20.51 0.53 -21.84
N ASP A 181 20.88 0.92 -23.07
CA ASP A 181 19.94 1.44 -24.05
C ASP A 181 19.21 0.32 -24.81
N LYS A 182 18.19 0.67 -25.59
CA LYS A 182 17.41 -0.27 -26.41
C LYS A 182 18.22 -1.08 -27.43
N ASN A 183 19.43 -0.65 -27.76
CA ASN A 183 20.32 -1.32 -28.71
C ASN A 183 21.31 -2.25 -27.99
N GLY A 184 21.29 -2.29 -26.66
CA GLY A 184 22.19 -3.08 -25.83
C GLY A 184 23.54 -2.39 -25.55
N ASN A 185 23.70 -1.10 -25.90
CA ASN A 185 24.88 -0.35 -25.47
C ASN A 185 24.77 -0.04 -23.99
N ARG A 186 25.89 -0.14 -23.29
CA ARG A 186 25.95 -0.05 -21.85
C ARG A 186 26.84 1.10 -21.39
N TYR A 187 26.28 1.97 -20.58
CA TYR A 187 27.00 2.95 -19.78
C TYR A 187 27.21 2.40 -18.39
N GLU A 188 28.43 2.40 -17.89
CA GLU A 188 28.80 2.05 -16.52
C GLU A 188 29.55 3.24 -15.92
N GLY A 189 29.00 3.83 -14.86
CA GLY A 189 29.55 5.04 -14.27
C GLY A 189 28.76 5.52 -13.08
N PHE A 190 28.86 6.81 -12.82
CA PHE A 190 28.22 7.44 -11.68
C PHE A 190 27.07 8.33 -12.11
N PHE A 191 26.12 8.50 -11.20
CA PHE A 191 24.96 9.38 -11.32
C PHE A 191 24.86 10.30 -10.10
N LYS A 192 24.37 11.49 -10.32
CA LYS A 192 24.07 12.46 -9.27
C LYS A 192 22.79 13.20 -9.62
N GLN A 193 21.79 13.11 -8.74
CA GLN A 193 20.46 13.71 -8.94
C GLN A 193 19.86 13.38 -10.32
N GLY A 194 19.91 12.11 -10.72
CA GLY A 194 19.38 11.61 -11.99
C GLY A 194 20.21 11.96 -13.22
N LYS A 195 21.43 12.50 -13.06
CA LYS A 195 22.30 12.91 -14.18
C LYS A 195 23.61 12.14 -14.16
N LYS A 196 24.12 11.75 -15.33
CA LYS A 196 25.46 11.17 -15.46
C LYS A 196 26.49 12.11 -14.84
N HIS A 197 27.37 11.58 -14.00
CA HIS A 197 28.37 12.36 -13.24
C HIS A 197 29.58 11.49 -12.93
N GLY A 198 30.79 12.08 -12.95
CA GLY A 198 32.03 11.35 -12.67
C GLY A 198 32.52 10.47 -13.84
N PRO A 199 33.53 9.62 -13.56
CA PRO A 199 34.14 8.77 -14.59
C PRO A 199 33.16 7.68 -15.07
N PHE A 200 33.30 7.31 -16.35
CA PHE A 200 32.44 6.29 -16.96
C PHE A 200 33.18 5.52 -18.06
N VAL A 201 32.60 4.38 -18.40
CA VAL A 201 32.93 3.57 -19.58
C VAL A 201 31.62 3.26 -20.31
N GLU A 202 31.61 3.47 -21.62
CA GLU A 202 30.55 2.99 -22.50
C GLU A 202 31.04 1.85 -23.37
N THR A 203 30.23 0.81 -23.51
CA THR A 203 30.48 -0.36 -24.35
C THR A 203 29.32 -0.60 -25.29
N ASP A 204 29.61 -1.21 -26.45
CA ASP A 204 28.55 -1.73 -27.32
C ASP A 204 27.94 -3.03 -26.74
N LYS A 205 26.92 -3.57 -27.41
CA LYS A 205 26.25 -4.82 -27.05
C LYS A 205 27.16 -6.04 -26.97
N ASN A 206 28.36 -5.99 -27.60
CA ASN A 206 29.34 -7.06 -27.60
C ASN A 206 30.43 -6.83 -26.54
N GLY A 207 30.32 -5.78 -25.73
CA GLY A 207 31.29 -5.42 -24.69
C GLY A 207 32.54 -4.65 -25.19
N LYS A 208 32.58 -4.27 -26.47
CA LYS A 208 33.66 -3.43 -26.98
C LYS A 208 33.50 -2.01 -26.47
N VAL A 209 34.57 -1.44 -25.93
CA VAL A 209 34.60 -0.04 -25.47
C VAL A 209 34.38 0.90 -26.64
N ILE A 210 33.33 1.72 -26.52
CA ILE A 210 32.99 2.79 -27.48
C ILE A 210 33.60 4.12 -27.03
N ARG A 211 33.49 4.39 -25.70
CA ARG A 211 33.92 5.68 -25.14
C ARG A 211 34.24 5.54 -23.64
N LYS A 212 35.19 6.36 -23.19
CA LYS A 212 35.51 6.59 -21.78
C LYS A 212 35.63 8.11 -21.58
N GLY A 213 35.39 8.55 -20.37
CA GLY A 213 35.51 9.95 -20.02
C GLY A 213 34.98 10.29 -18.66
N THR A 214 34.67 11.55 -18.46
CA THR A 214 34.05 12.07 -17.22
C THR A 214 32.83 12.90 -17.57
N TYR A 215 31.75 12.73 -16.87
CA TYR A 215 30.58 13.61 -16.93
C TYR A 215 30.56 14.56 -15.73
N LYS A 216 30.08 15.77 -15.93
CA LYS A 216 29.73 16.71 -14.87
C LYS A 216 28.29 17.16 -15.04
N MET A 217 27.41 16.67 -14.17
CA MET A 217 25.96 16.97 -14.17
C MET A 217 25.32 16.84 -15.57
N GLY A 218 25.60 15.70 -16.25
CA GLY A 218 25.03 15.36 -17.55
C GLY A 218 25.78 15.92 -18.75
N ARG A 219 26.85 16.70 -18.54
CA ARG A 219 27.71 17.23 -19.63
C ARG A 219 29.04 16.47 -19.68
N LEU A 220 29.43 16.01 -20.88
CA LEU A 220 30.72 15.38 -21.09
C LEU A 220 31.82 16.45 -20.93
N GLU A 221 32.82 16.15 -20.10
CA GLU A 221 34.00 16.98 -19.96
C GLU A 221 34.99 16.66 -21.10
N ASN A 222 35.57 17.70 -21.72
CA ASN A 222 36.58 17.59 -22.79
C ASN A 222 37.95 17.20 -22.21
#